data_6302ddb85f3736e7a673d617f1aa4afb
#
_entry.id   6302ddb85f3736e7a673d617f1aa4afb
#
_cell.length_a   1.000
_cell.length_b   1.000
_cell.length_c   1.000
_cell.angle_alpha   90.00
_cell.angle_beta   90.00
_cell.angle_gamma   90.00
#
_symmetry.space_group_name_H-M   'P 1'
#
loop_
_entity.id
_entity.type
_entity.pdbx_description
1 polymer ?
#
loop_
_entity_poly.entity_id
_entity_poly.type
_entity_poly.pdbx_seq_one_letter_code
_entity_poly.pdbx_strand_id
1 'polypeptide(L)'
;TEKREFVLGQGLDINQIASTLSNKGEDWLTALVENGKMTIVCERSFAERVRSSVLTLMYDDNHKCNITISQEAAPSSADKLIKVIGGEATSEETQGKDTDQNPLTLKMSYDGNKKTYFNSAFGQVSYPFSIRYELEKGHTLNSIVYTPRTDSGNKWGSFDQFTVEVSTADKPDDFVKIGD
;
A
#
# COMPACT_ATOMS: atom_id res chain seq x y z
N THR A 1 -0.80 -8.10 4.51
CA THR A 1 -1.52 -9.11 5.34
C THR A 1 -0.51 -9.78 6.25
N GLU A 2 -0.79 -9.82 7.54
CA GLU A 2 0.02 -10.55 8.52
C GLU A 2 -0.78 -11.75 9.02
N LYS A 3 -0.16 -12.92 9.03
CA LYS A 3 -0.75 -14.17 9.52
C LYS A 3 0.06 -14.64 10.73
N ARG A 4 -0.63 -14.94 11.83
CA ARG A 4 -0.04 -15.59 13.01
C ARG A 4 -0.82 -16.82 13.39
N GLU A 5 -0.10 -17.87 13.77
CA GLU A 5 -0.67 -19.15 14.23
C GLU A 5 -0.30 -19.38 15.70
N PHE A 6 -1.27 -19.83 16.46
CA PHE A 6 -1.11 -20.15 17.88
C PHE A 6 -1.59 -21.57 18.12
N VAL A 7 -0.80 -22.35 18.86
CA VAL A 7 -1.20 -23.69 19.31
C VAL A 7 -2.00 -23.55 20.60
N LEU A 8 -3.22 -24.04 20.63
CA LEU A 8 -4.03 -24.05 21.82
C LEU A 8 -3.53 -25.14 22.79
N GLY A 9 -3.50 -24.82 24.09
CA GLY A 9 -2.87 -25.63 25.11
C GLY A 9 -3.41 -27.06 25.23
N GLN A 10 -2.60 -27.95 25.82
CA GLN A 10 -2.97 -29.34 26.01
C GLN A 10 -4.14 -29.51 26.99
N GLY A 11 -5.04 -30.44 26.68
CA GLY A 11 -6.17 -30.81 27.55
C GLY A 11 -7.51 -30.25 27.18
N LEU A 12 -7.61 -29.38 26.16
CA LEU A 12 -8.88 -28.90 25.62
C LEU A 12 -9.25 -29.67 24.37
N ASP A 13 -10.52 -30.07 24.26
CA ASP A 13 -11.05 -30.56 22.99
C ASP A 13 -11.32 -29.37 22.08
N ILE A 14 -10.41 -29.17 21.16
CA ILE A 14 -10.36 -28.05 20.23
C ILE A 14 -11.59 -27.99 19.32
N ASN A 15 -12.22 -29.11 19.05
CA ASN A 15 -13.43 -29.17 18.24
C ASN A 15 -14.64 -28.57 18.96
N GLN A 16 -14.53 -28.30 20.26
CA GLN A 16 -15.57 -27.66 21.07
C GLN A 16 -15.39 -26.14 21.20
N ILE A 17 -14.26 -25.61 20.73
CA ILE A 17 -13.99 -24.15 20.88
C ILE A 17 -14.73 -23.39 19.78
N ALA A 18 -15.67 -22.55 20.19
CA ALA A 18 -16.28 -21.54 19.36
C ALA A 18 -15.50 -20.22 19.46
N SER A 19 -15.43 -19.49 18.36
CA SER A 19 -14.78 -18.17 18.35
C SER A 19 -15.70 -17.10 17.78
N THR A 20 -15.67 -15.92 18.37
CA THR A 20 -16.38 -14.73 17.89
C THR A 20 -15.49 -13.52 17.94
N LEU A 21 -15.61 -12.63 16.94
CA LEU A 21 -14.92 -11.36 16.87
C LEU A 21 -15.88 -10.20 17.17
N SER A 22 -15.42 -9.20 17.93
CA SER A 22 -16.21 -8.02 18.25
C SER A 22 -16.26 -6.97 17.12
N ASN A 23 -15.41 -7.09 16.11
CA ASN A 23 -15.31 -6.16 14.97
C ASN A 23 -16.38 -6.40 13.88
N LYS A 24 -17.61 -6.63 14.27
CA LYS A 24 -18.72 -6.90 13.33
C LYS A 24 -18.79 -5.85 12.23
N GLY A 25 -18.61 -6.31 10.97
CA GLY A 25 -18.66 -5.45 9.78
C GLY A 25 -17.34 -4.79 9.37
N GLU A 26 -16.24 -5.12 10.04
CA GLU A 26 -14.90 -4.69 9.66
C GLU A 26 -14.08 -5.90 9.18
N ASP A 27 -13.67 -5.92 7.92
CA ASP A 27 -13.02 -7.08 7.28
C ASP A 27 -11.50 -7.17 7.53
N TRP A 28 -10.95 -6.32 8.41
CA TRP A 28 -9.51 -6.26 8.63
C TRP A 28 -8.93 -7.41 9.47
N LEU A 29 -9.77 -8.10 10.21
CA LEU A 29 -9.37 -9.15 11.13
C LEU A 29 -10.26 -10.38 10.94
N THR A 30 -9.64 -11.51 10.68
CA THR A 30 -10.30 -12.81 10.70
C THR A 30 -9.59 -13.75 11.66
N ALA A 31 -10.36 -14.59 12.34
CA ALA A 31 -9.82 -15.65 13.19
C ALA A 31 -10.50 -16.96 12.86
N LEU A 32 -9.71 -18.01 12.72
CA LEU A 32 -10.16 -19.36 12.42
C LEU A 32 -9.56 -20.33 13.44
N VAL A 33 -10.39 -21.16 14.04
CA VAL A 33 -9.95 -22.23 14.93
C VAL A 33 -10.23 -23.56 14.26
N GLU A 34 -9.17 -24.24 13.85
CA GLU A 34 -9.25 -25.55 13.18
C GLU A 34 -8.08 -26.44 13.60
N ASN A 35 -8.33 -27.74 13.73
CA ASN A 35 -7.30 -28.76 13.95
C ASN A 35 -6.28 -28.42 15.05
N GLY A 36 -6.74 -27.83 16.13
CA GLY A 36 -5.85 -27.49 17.23
C GLY A 36 -5.08 -26.21 17.10
N LYS A 37 -5.34 -25.46 16.06
CA LYS A 37 -4.68 -24.20 15.79
C LYS A 37 -5.70 -23.08 15.71
N MET A 38 -5.32 -21.95 16.27
CA MET A 38 -5.98 -20.68 16.02
C MET A 38 -5.13 -19.88 15.04
N THR A 39 -5.72 -19.55 13.90
CA THR A 39 -5.10 -18.68 12.90
C THR A 39 -5.74 -17.32 12.94
N ILE A 40 -4.93 -16.28 13.12
CA ILE A 40 -5.36 -14.88 13.06
C ILE A 40 -4.76 -14.26 11.82
N VAL A 41 -5.60 -13.67 10.99
CA VAL A 41 -5.17 -12.94 9.78
C VAL A 41 -5.59 -11.49 9.93
N CYS A 42 -4.61 -10.57 9.90
CA CYS A 42 -4.83 -9.14 9.94
C CYS A 42 -4.49 -8.52 8.58
N GLU A 43 -5.41 -7.78 8.02
CA GLU A 43 -5.12 -6.96 6.85
C GLU A 43 -4.31 -5.72 7.23
N ARG A 44 -3.47 -5.26 6.31
CA ARG A 44 -2.65 -4.08 6.53
C ARG A 44 -3.54 -2.86 6.82
N SER A 45 -3.20 -2.10 7.86
CA SER A 45 -3.84 -0.82 8.13
C SER A 45 -3.16 0.31 7.36
N PHE A 46 -3.97 1.16 6.75
CA PHE A 46 -3.56 2.47 6.23
C PHE A 46 -4.16 3.62 7.05
N ALA A 47 -4.88 3.30 8.14
CA ALA A 47 -5.46 4.31 9.02
C ALA A 47 -4.40 4.86 9.98
N GLU A 48 -4.41 6.17 10.18
CA GLU A 48 -3.53 6.88 11.13
C GLU A 48 -3.98 6.74 12.59
N ARG A 49 -4.71 5.68 12.89
CA ARG A 49 -5.21 5.37 14.23
C ARG A 49 -5.04 3.89 14.56
N VAL A 50 -4.77 3.62 15.82
CA VAL A 50 -4.80 2.25 16.34
C VAL A 50 -6.22 1.71 16.18
N ARG A 51 -6.34 0.48 15.72
CA ARG A 51 -7.60 -0.27 15.73
C ARG A 51 -7.46 -1.54 16.54
N SER A 52 -8.52 -1.95 17.19
CA SER A 52 -8.53 -3.15 18.01
C SER A 52 -9.83 -3.91 17.88
N SER A 53 -9.75 -5.21 18.12
CA SER A 53 -10.91 -6.11 18.21
C SER A 53 -10.70 -7.10 19.33
N VAL A 54 -11.77 -7.61 19.89
CA VAL A 54 -11.71 -8.66 20.90
C VAL A 54 -12.13 -9.97 20.24
N LEU A 55 -11.24 -10.95 20.28
CA LEU A 55 -11.53 -12.34 19.97
C LEU A 55 -11.96 -13.03 21.24
N THR A 56 -13.19 -13.52 21.26
CA THR A 56 -13.72 -14.33 22.37
C THR A 56 -13.67 -15.79 21.95
N LEU A 57 -12.95 -16.57 22.71
CA LEU A 57 -12.95 -18.04 22.61
C LEU A 57 -13.88 -18.58 23.70
N MET A 58 -14.79 -19.46 23.32
CA MET A 58 -15.75 -20.09 24.22
C MET A 58 -15.56 -21.60 24.14
N TYR A 59 -15.29 -22.22 25.27
CA TYR A 59 -15.24 -23.67 25.39
C TYR A 59 -16.64 -24.21 25.78
N ASP A 60 -17.28 -23.52 26.71
CA ASP A 60 -18.67 -23.74 27.12
C ASP A 60 -19.25 -22.42 27.65
N ASP A 61 -20.49 -22.44 28.16
CA ASP A 61 -21.17 -21.23 28.64
C ASP A 61 -20.46 -20.55 29.81
N ASN A 62 -19.65 -21.28 30.58
CA ASN A 62 -18.95 -20.80 31.77
C ASN A 62 -17.46 -20.51 31.55
N HIS A 63 -16.87 -21.05 30.48
CA HIS A 63 -15.45 -20.91 30.18
C HIS A 63 -15.22 -20.09 28.91
N LYS A 64 -14.92 -18.80 29.14
CA LYS A 64 -14.65 -17.83 28.07
C LYS A 64 -13.29 -17.19 28.28
N CYS A 65 -12.57 -16.96 27.18
CA CYS A 65 -11.32 -16.22 27.16
C CYS A 65 -11.41 -15.10 26.13
N ASN A 66 -11.07 -13.88 26.54
CA ASN A 66 -11.03 -12.72 25.68
C ASN A 66 -9.58 -12.37 25.36
N ILE A 67 -9.28 -12.26 24.07
CA ILE A 67 -7.97 -11.87 23.54
C ILE A 67 -8.16 -10.56 22.79
N THR A 68 -7.54 -9.49 23.29
CA THR A 68 -7.53 -8.21 22.57
C THR A 68 -6.43 -8.26 21.51
N ILE A 69 -6.81 -8.03 20.27
CA ILE A 69 -5.91 -7.93 19.13
C ILE A 69 -5.88 -6.46 18.73
N SER A 70 -4.70 -5.86 18.80
CA SER A 70 -4.50 -4.45 18.41
C SER A 70 -3.56 -4.39 17.22
N GLN A 71 -3.87 -3.50 16.30
CA GLN A 71 -2.99 -3.15 15.19
C GLN A 71 -2.61 -1.68 15.31
N GLU A 72 -1.31 -1.43 15.28
CA GLU A 72 -0.76 -0.08 15.35
C GLU A 72 -1.29 0.79 14.21
N ALA A 73 -1.36 2.09 14.47
CA ALA A 73 -1.64 3.07 13.44
C ALA A 73 -0.62 2.96 12.31
N ALA A 74 -1.08 3.14 11.08
CA ALA A 74 -0.15 3.35 9.99
C ALA A 74 0.71 4.58 10.29
N PRO A 75 2.00 4.59 9.94
CA PRO A 75 2.81 5.79 10.07
C PRO A 75 2.13 6.95 9.35
N SER A 76 2.03 8.10 10.02
CA SER A 76 1.45 9.29 9.38
C SER A 76 2.16 9.59 8.08
N SER A 77 1.41 9.71 6.99
CA SER A 77 1.96 10.05 5.69
C SER A 77 2.55 11.46 5.66
N ALA A 78 2.12 12.34 6.57
CA ALA A 78 2.60 13.72 6.65
C ALA A 78 4.07 13.82 7.06
N ASP A 79 4.59 12.86 7.82
CA ASP A 79 5.94 12.93 8.39
C ASP A 79 7.01 12.18 7.58
N LYS A 80 6.67 11.55 6.45
CA LYS A 80 7.58 10.62 5.76
C LYS A 80 7.46 10.63 4.23
N LEU A 81 7.24 11.78 3.63
CA LEU A 81 7.38 11.90 2.18
C LEU A 81 8.86 11.72 1.81
N ILE A 82 9.16 10.58 1.20
CA ILE A 82 10.48 10.32 0.65
C ILE A 82 10.65 11.19 -0.59
N LYS A 83 11.72 11.96 -0.61
CA LYS A 83 11.99 12.85 -1.72
C LYS A 83 12.41 12.08 -2.96
N VAL A 84 11.74 12.36 -4.07
CA VAL A 84 12.22 11.97 -5.40
C VAL A 84 13.34 12.95 -5.78
N ILE A 85 14.53 12.43 -6.07
CA ILE A 85 15.73 13.21 -6.39
C ILE A 85 16.08 13.19 -7.86
N GLY A 86 15.49 12.27 -8.64
CA GLY A 86 15.70 12.13 -10.06
C GLY A 86 14.74 11.13 -10.68
N GLY A 87 14.90 10.89 -11.96
CA GLY A 87 14.15 9.87 -12.67
C GLY A 87 14.30 9.97 -14.17
N GLU A 88 13.79 8.96 -14.84
CA GLU A 88 13.73 8.86 -16.29
C GLU A 88 12.40 8.25 -16.75
N ALA A 89 11.97 8.59 -17.93
CA ALA A 89 10.79 8.02 -18.57
C ALA A 89 11.15 7.54 -19.97
N THR A 90 10.54 6.45 -20.42
CA THR A 90 10.77 5.94 -21.79
C THR A 90 10.28 6.89 -22.88
N SER A 91 9.44 7.83 -22.52
CA SER A 91 8.96 8.91 -23.39
C SER A 91 8.65 10.15 -22.55
N GLU A 92 9.13 11.30 -22.96
CA GLU A 92 9.00 12.57 -22.26
C GLU A 92 8.78 13.71 -23.25
N GLU A 93 7.83 14.60 -22.95
CA GLU A 93 7.59 15.80 -23.72
C GLU A 93 8.58 16.90 -23.30
N THR A 94 9.56 17.19 -24.15
CA THR A 94 10.64 18.13 -23.85
C THR A 94 10.47 19.51 -24.46
N GLN A 95 9.59 19.66 -25.44
CA GLN A 95 9.36 20.92 -26.17
C GLN A 95 8.04 21.58 -25.82
N GLY A 96 7.05 20.76 -25.47
CA GLY A 96 5.71 21.24 -25.11
C GLY A 96 5.67 21.96 -23.79
N LYS A 97 4.65 22.79 -23.64
CA LYS A 97 4.34 23.48 -22.40
C LYS A 97 2.85 23.41 -22.14
N ASP A 98 2.46 23.50 -20.87
CA ASP A 98 1.06 23.65 -20.48
C ASP A 98 0.53 25.08 -20.77
N THR A 99 -0.72 25.32 -20.41
CA THR A 99 -1.36 26.64 -20.59
C THR A 99 -0.68 27.76 -19.80
N ASP A 100 -0.04 27.43 -18.69
CA ASP A 100 0.66 28.36 -17.79
C ASP A 100 2.16 28.48 -18.13
N GLN A 101 2.57 27.95 -19.30
CA GLN A 101 3.94 27.95 -19.81
C GLN A 101 4.93 27.09 -18.98
N ASN A 102 4.45 26.18 -18.14
CA ASN A 102 5.31 25.23 -17.46
C ASN A 102 5.74 24.13 -18.43
N PRO A 103 6.97 23.60 -18.31
CA PRO A 103 7.40 22.44 -19.09
C PRO A 103 6.57 21.21 -18.71
N LEU A 104 6.54 20.21 -19.59
CA LEU A 104 5.81 18.96 -19.41
C LEU A 104 6.74 17.78 -19.09
N THR A 105 7.95 18.08 -18.63
CA THR A 105 8.98 17.11 -18.34
C THR A 105 8.67 16.27 -17.09
N LEU A 106 9.34 15.11 -16.96
CA LEU A 106 9.17 14.21 -15.83
C LEU A 106 9.36 14.90 -14.47
N LYS A 107 10.22 15.89 -14.41
CA LYS A 107 10.46 16.68 -13.20
C LYS A 107 9.17 17.31 -12.63
N MET A 108 8.21 17.62 -13.48
CA MET A 108 6.93 18.21 -13.06
C MET A 108 6.04 17.22 -12.30
N SER A 109 6.30 15.92 -12.39
CA SER A 109 5.56 14.91 -11.63
C SER A 109 5.99 14.81 -10.15
N TYR A 110 7.12 15.42 -9.77
CA TYR A 110 7.65 15.39 -8.41
C TYR A 110 8.23 16.72 -7.91
N ASP A 111 7.82 17.84 -8.51
CA ASP A 111 8.23 19.18 -8.11
C ASP A 111 7.48 19.72 -6.87
N GLY A 112 6.49 18.96 -6.38
CA GLY A 112 5.64 19.34 -5.24
C GLY A 112 4.49 20.29 -5.60
N ASN A 113 4.33 20.67 -6.86
CA ASN A 113 3.29 21.56 -7.33
C ASN A 113 2.16 20.76 -8.01
N LYS A 114 0.99 20.69 -7.40
CA LYS A 114 -0.16 19.96 -7.95
C LYS A 114 -0.77 20.57 -9.23
N LYS A 115 -0.31 21.73 -9.66
CA LYS A 115 -0.77 22.40 -10.89
C LYS A 115 0.09 22.03 -12.09
N THR A 116 1.32 21.60 -11.88
CA THR A 116 2.21 21.08 -12.92
C THR A 116 1.99 19.60 -13.12
N TYR A 117 2.35 19.08 -14.29
CA TYR A 117 2.20 17.66 -14.59
C TYR A 117 3.22 17.21 -15.63
N PHE A 118 3.52 15.94 -15.60
CA PHE A 118 4.32 15.26 -16.61
C PHE A 118 3.46 14.84 -17.80
N ASN A 119 4.03 14.88 -18.99
CA ASN A 119 3.42 14.30 -20.19
C ASN A 119 4.48 13.51 -21.00
N SER A 120 4.07 12.36 -21.52
CA SER A 120 4.86 11.66 -22.52
C SER A 120 4.90 12.44 -23.84
N ALA A 121 5.87 12.18 -24.69
CA ALA A 121 6.00 12.85 -25.99
C ALA A 121 4.72 12.71 -26.82
N PHE A 122 4.24 13.79 -27.35
CA PHE A 122 2.99 13.84 -28.11
C PHE A 122 3.04 12.93 -29.35
N GLY A 123 2.10 11.99 -29.42
CA GLY A 123 1.96 11.11 -30.60
C GLY A 123 3.08 10.09 -30.80
N GLN A 124 3.99 9.93 -29.83
CA GLN A 124 5.19 9.08 -29.95
C GLN A 124 5.35 8.10 -28.77
N VAL A 125 4.26 7.71 -28.16
CA VAL A 125 4.31 6.73 -27.06
C VAL A 125 4.21 5.32 -27.61
N SER A 126 5.21 4.51 -27.28
CA SER A 126 5.15 3.06 -27.48
C SER A 126 4.95 2.36 -26.13
N TYR A 127 4.25 1.25 -26.15
CA TYR A 127 4.03 0.43 -24.96
C TYR A 127 4.94 -0.82 -24.99
N PRO A 128 5.41 -1.32 -23.84
CA PRO A 128 5.16 -0.77 -22.50
C PRO A 128 5.86 0.57 -22.27
N PHE A 129 5.15 1.48 -21.60
CA PHE A 129 5.68 2.76 -21.17
C PHE A 129 6.14 2.65 -19.72
N SER A 130 7.32 3.10 -19.38
CA SER A 130 7.85 3.05 -18.02
C SER A 130 8.36 4.39 -17.54
N ILE A 131 8.20 4.60 -16.23
CA ILE A 131 8.78 5.72 -15.50
C ILE A 131 9.59 5.14 -14.35
N ARG A 132 10.85 5.56 -14.23
CA ARG A 132 11.73 5.22 -13.12
C ARG A 132 11.97 6.47 -12.29
N TYR A 133 11.75 6.38 -10.97
CA TYR A 133 12.09 7.43 -10.03
C TYR A 133 13.26 7.02 -9.16
N GLU A 134 14.18 7.94 -8.96
CA GLU A 134 15.25 7.81 -7.99
C GLU A 134 14.83 8.50 -6.68
N LEU A 135 14.88 7.75 -5.58
CA LEU A 135 14.50 8.22 -4.25
C LEU A 135 15.76 8.53 -3.43
N GLU A 136 15.67 9.48 -2.51
CA GLU A 136 16.74 9.67 -1.53
C GLU A 136 16.99 8.38 -0.75
N LYS A 137 18.28 8.15 -0.41
CA LYS A 137 18.73 6.88 0.19
C LYS A 137 18.38 6.77 1.68
N GLY A 138 18.34 5.53 2.17
CA GLY A 138 18.19 5.24 3.59
C GLY A 138 16.74 5.12 4.07
N HIS A 139 15.79 4.97 3.16
CA HIS A 139 14.36 4.87 3.48
C HIS A 139 13.78 3.52 3.07
N THR A 140 12.72 3.13 3.77
CA THR A 140 11.86 2.02 3.37
C THR A 140 10.56 2.57 2.77
N LEU A 141 10.29 2.20 1.53
CA LEU A 141 9.07 2.61 0.85
C LEU A 141 7.87 1.78 1.34
N ASN A 142 6.85 2.44 1.88
CA ASN A 142 5.63 1.79 2.37
C ASN A 142 4.43 2.00 1.43
N SER A 143 4.40 3.11 0.71
CA SER A 143 3.30 3.46 -0.19
C SER A 143 3.77 4.41 -1.28
N ILE A 144 3.05 4.40 -2.38
CA ILE A 144 3.18 5.37 -3.47
C ILE A 144 1.83 6.05 -3.62
N VAL A 145 1.83 7.37 -3.66
CA VAL A 145 0.63 8.16 -3.93
C VAL A 145 0.74 8.74 -5.33
N TYR A 146 -0.13 8.27 -6.21
CA TYR A 146 -0.28 8.83 -7.54
C TYR A 146 -1.39 9.87 -7.55
N THR A 147 -1.09 11.08 -8.02
CA THR A 147 -2.07 12.14 -8.23
C THR A 147 -2.25 12.35 -9.72
N PRO A 148 -3.39 11.95 -10.30
CA PRO A 148 -3.66 12.22 -11.70
C PRO A 148 -3.83 13.72 -11.95
N ARG A 149 -3.56 14.15 -13.19
CA ARG A 149 -3.83 15.53 -13.57
C ARG A 149 -5.33 15.83 -13.49
N THR A 150 -5.67 17.03 -13.05
CA THR A 150 -7.05 17.43 -12.75
C THR A 150 -7.58 18.54 -13.64
N ASP A 151 -6.84 18.93 -14.68
CA ASP A 151 -7.21 20.03 -15.56
C ASP A 151 -8.42 19.67 -16.43
N SER A 152 -9.47 20.45 -16.28
CA SER A 152 -10.65 20.59 -17.15
C SER A 152 -11.23 19.31 -17.77
N GLY A 153 -11.47 18.29 -16.98
CA GLY A 153 -12.21 17.08 -17.41
C GLY A 153 -11.49 16.17 -18.39
N ASN A 154 -10.26 16.46 -18.74
CA ASN A 154 -9.40 15.59 -19.55
C ASN A 154 -8.88 14.45 -18.70
N LYS A 155 -9.27 13.22 -19.04
CA LYS A 155 -8.72 12.00 -18.45
C LYS A 155 -7.43 11.54 -19.16
N TRP A 156 -6.87 12.36 -20.04
CA TRP A 156 -5.65 12.04 -20.76
C TRP A 156 -4.45 12.01 -19.81
N GLY A 157 -3.63 11.01 -19.95
CA GLY A 157 -2.43 10.83 -19.13
C GLY A 157 -2.68 10.21 -17.76
N SER A 158 -3.89 9.69 -17.49
CA SER A 158 -4.13 8.85 -16.32
C SER A 158 -3.74 7.40 -16.64
N PHE A 159 -3.13 6.73 -15.68
CA PHE A 159 -2.86 5.31 -15.79
C PHE A 159 -4.14 4.53 -15.51
N ASP A 160 -4.47 3.58 -16.36
CA ASP A 160 -5.56 2.63 -16.18
C ASP A 160 -5.04 1.35 -15.49
N GLN A 161 -3.89 0.89 -15.96
CA GLN A 161 -3.19 -0.24 -15.39
C GLN A 161 -1.68 0.06 -15.33
N PHE A 162 -1.05 -0.33 -14.24
CA PHE A 162 0.40 -0.21 -14.11
C PHE A 162 0.94 -1.28 -13.17
N THR A 163 2.18 -1.66 -13.39
CA THR A 163 2.94 -2.53 -12.50
C THR A 163 3.93 -1.68 -11.71
N VAL A 164 4.03 -1.95 -10.41
CA VAL A 164 5.03 -1.31 -9.56
C VAL A 164 6.16 -2.28 -9.29
N GLU A 165 7.36 -1.82 -9.60
CA GLU A 165 8.61 -2.55 -9.36
C GLU A 165 9.54 -1.68 -8.53
N VAL A 166 10.35 -2.28 -7.68
CA VAL A 166 11.33 -1.59 -6.86
C VAL A 166 12.69 -2.26 -6.98
N SER A 167 13.74 -1.46 -6.86
CA SER A 167 15.11 -1.93 -6.70
C SER A 167 15.75 -1.29 -5.47
N THR A 168 16.85 -1.85 -4.99
CA THR A 168 17.58 -1.30 -3.84
C THR A 168 18.77 -0.47 -4.31
N ALA A 169 19.29 0.39 -3.40
CA ALA A 169 20.48 1.20 -3.70
C ALA A 169 21.73 0.36 -4.03
N ASP A 170 21.80 -0.86 -3.48
CA ASP A 170 22.93 -1.78 -3.72
C ASP A 170 22.78 -2.55 -5.05
N LYS A 171 21.54 -2.64 -5.56
CA LYS A 171 21.21 -3.32 -6.81
C LYS A 171 20.22 -2.48 -7.61
N PRO A 172 20.66 -1.38 -8.21
CA PRO A 172 19.74 -0.37 -8.78
C PRO A 172 19.03 -0.83 -10.06
N ASP A 173 19.50 -1.87 -10.70
CA ASP A 173 18.92 -2.42 -11.94
C ASP A 173 18.22 -3.78 -11.73
N ASP A 174 18.21 -4.30 -10.50
CA ASP A 174 17.53 -5.55 -10.12
C ASP A 174 16.13 -5.22 -9.58
N PHE A 175 15.18 -5.01 -10.48
CA PHE A 175 13.82 -4.64 -10.16
C PHE A 175 12.99 -5.85 -9.79
N VAL A 176 12.25 -5.72 -8.69
CA VAL A 176 11.31 -6.73 -8.19
C VAL A 176 9.89 -6.17 -8.19
N LYS A 177 8.98 -6.86 -8.82
CA LYS A 177 7.55 -6.51 -8.83
C LYS A 177 6.97 -6.61 -7.42
N ILE A 178 6.28 -5.55 -7.01
CA ILE A 178 5.62 -5.46 -5.69
C ILE A 178 4.11 -5.24 -5.78
N GLY A 179 3.57 -4.91 -6.96
CA GLY A 179 2.13 -4.70 -7.15
C GLY A 179 1.74 -4.37 -8.60
N ASP A 180 0.43 -4.34 -8.81
CA ASP A 180 -0.27 -3.88 -10.01
C ASP A 180 -1.34 -2.88 -9.61
#